data_45c3449e7e13078699ba6174d0fb5f59
#
_entry.id   45c3449e7e13078699ba6174d0fb5f59
#
_cell.length_a   1.000
_cell.length_b   1.000
_cell.length_c   1.000
_cell.angle_alpha   90.00
_cell.angle_beta   90.00
_cell.angle_gamma   90.00
#
_symmetry.space_group_name_H-M   'P 1'
#
loop_
_entity.id
_entity.type
_entity.pdbx_description
1 polymer ?
#
loop_
_entity_poly.entity_id
_entity_poly.type
_entity_poly.pdbx_seq_one_letter_code
_entity_poly.pdbx_strand_id
1 'polypeptide(L)'
;MNRTLMKNLMDYSVGSLAFFAVGFALMMGTSAYMLVGTEGFFLAGGAYDVGTMLTWFFMLVFCATAATIVSGAIAERPKFSTYVIYSAVICAVIYPIYGHWLWGGGWLSSADFMTALGGGYGALDFAGSGVVHAVGGYVALAGCLMLGPRIGRYNSQGKPIPIPGHSISLAVLGAFILWFGWFGFNPGSTLSAHELRISVIAVNTNLCAAAAATTAMFITWRKFGKADVVMTVNGVIAGLVAITAPCAWVAPWAAVVIGIVAGFIVCYGYWFLERRGVDDVAGAIPVHGLNGTWGLLALGLFADGTYGNYATETPFITGLLYGNTGFFACQLISVVVNFAWAFGTGFLLFYVLKHTLGIRVSPEEELAGLDICEHGVVTYPDFVYTEPARPTRIIRLSESVIERENEPKTGGKRG
;
A
#
# COMPACT_ATOMS: atom_id res chain seq x y z
N MET A 1 14.77 5.58 10.93
CA MET A 1 15.01 5.77 9.48
C MET A 1 15.63 4.53 8.83
N ASN A 2 16.77 4.06 9.32
CA ASN A 2 17.48 2.90 8.73
C ASN A 2 16.63 1.64 8.71
N ARG A 3 15.86 1.39 9.77
CA ARG A 3 14.91 0.28 9.80
C ARG A 3 13.87 0.36 8.69
N THR A 4 13.30 1.54 8.40
CA THR A 4 12.33 1.69 7.31
C THR A 4 12.96 1.40 5.95
N LEU A 5 14.19 1.87 5.72
CA LEU A 5 14.94 1.57 4.51
C LEU A 5 15.28 0.08 4.40
N MET A 6 15.71 -0.54 5.52
CA MET A 6 15.99 -1.98 5.57
C MET A 6 14.72 -2.82 5.31
N LYS A 7 13.57 -2.40 5.83
CA LYS A 7 12.29 -3.04 5.54
C LYS A 7 11.97 -3.01 4.06
N ASN A 8 12.07 -1.83 3.42
CA ASN A 8 11.78 -1.69 1.99
C ASN A 8 12.76 -2.49 1.12
N LEU A 9 14.04 -2.54 1.51
CA LEU A 9 15.02 -3.39 0.86
C LEU A 9 14.64 -4.88 0.96
N MET A 10 14.16 -5.30 2.12
CA MET A 10 13.74 -6.69 2.33
C MET A 10 12.41 -7.02 1.68
N ASP A 11 11.46 -6.09 1.56
CA ASP A 11 10.24 -6.29 0.77
C ASP A 11 10.58 -6.67 -0.67
N TYR A 12 11.48 -5.90 -1.27
CA TYR A 12 11.89 -6.21 -2.63
C TYR A 12 12.67 -7.52 -2.73
N SER A 13 13.62 -7.76 -1.82
CA SER A 13 14.48 -8.96 -1.85
C SER A 13 13.72 -10.24 -1.54
N VAL A 14 13.01 -10.27 -0.41
CA VAL A 14 12.21 -11.43 0.03
C VAL A 14 11.00 -11.62 -0.87
N GLY A 15 10.35 -10.51 -1.27
CA GLY A 15 9.24 -10.52 -2.21
C GLY A 15 9.64 -11.12 -3.56
N SER A 16 10.83 -10.77 -4.08
CA SER A 16 11.37 -11.34 -5.32
C SER A 16 11.50 -12.85 -5.23
N LEU A 17 12.08 -13.36 -4.14
CA LEU A 17 12.27 -14.80 -3.93
C LEU A 17 10.94 -15.54 -3.74
N ALA A 18 10.03 -14.97 -2.97
CA ALA A 18 8.70 -15.56 -2.73
C ALA A 18 7.84 -15.57 -4.01
N PHE A 19 7.87 -14.48 -4.77
CA PHE A 19 7.15 -14.37 -6.03
C PHE A 19 7.76 -15.26 -7.10
N PHE A 20 9.10 -15.39 -7.15
CA PHE A 20 9.79 -16.35 -8.03
C PHE A 20 9.42 -17.80 -7.72
N ALA A 21 9.44 -18.17 -6.44
CA ALA A 21 9.23 -19.55 -6.05
C ALA A 21 7.76 -19.99 -6.25
N VAL A 22 6.81 -19.15 -5.90
CA VAL A 22 5.39 -19.52 -5.78
C VAL A 22 4.46 -18.47 -6.41
N GLY A 23 4.62 -17.21 -6.08
CA GLY A 23 3.61 -16.18 -6.34
C GLY A 23 3.30 -16.00 -7.82
N PHE A 24 4.30 -16.01 -8.69
CA PHE A 24 4.09 -15.87 -10.14
C PHE A 24 3.29 -17.03 -10.73
N ALA A 25 3.57 -18.24 -10.30
CA ALA A 25 2.84 -19.44 -10.74
C ALA A 25 1.37 -19.36 -10.33
N LEU A 26 1.08 -18.98 -9.08
CA LEU A 26 -0.29 -18.79 -8.59
C LEU A 26 -1.02 -17.67 -9.32
N MET A 27 -0.30 -16.63 -9.76
CA MET A 27 -0.89 -15.46 -10.41
C MET A 27 -1.09 -15.64 -11.92
N MET A 28 -0.06 -16.09 -12.63
CA MET A 28 0.01 -16.07 -14.09
C MET A 28 0.06 -17.45 -14.74
N GLY A 29 0.14 -18.51 -13.93
CA GLY A 29 0.14 -19.89 -14.43
C GLY A 29 -1.21 -20.31 -15.00
N THR A 30 -1.25 -21.48 -15.66
CA THR A 30 -2.48 -22.08 -16.19
C THR A 30 -3.57 -22.12 -15.12
N SER A 31 -4.72 -21.53 -15.43
CA SER A 31 -5.79 -21.29 -14.45
C SER A 31 -6.52 -22.57 -14.08
N ALA A 32 -6.52 -22.93 -12.80
CA ALA A 32 -7.34 -24.03 -12.27
C ALA A 32 -8.66 -23.44 -11.70
N TYR A 33 -9.76 -23.87 -12.29
CA TYR A 33 -11.11 -23.45 -11.88
C TYR A 33 -11.33 -21.93 -11.82
N MET A 34 -10.54 -21.15 -12.55
CA MET A 34 -10.53 -19.68 -12.50
C MET A 34 -10.18 -19.10 -11.11
N LEU A 35 -9.58 -19.90 -10.22
CA LEU A 35 -9.27 -19.50 -8.85
C LEU A 35 -7.78 -19.23 -8.64
N VAL A 36 -6.89 -20.00 -9.28
CA VAL A 36 -5.46 -19.97 -9.05
C VAL A 36 -4.70 -20.57 -10.22
N GLY A 37 -3.50 -20.05 -10.51
CA GLY A 37 -2.56 -20.65 -11.45
C GLY A 37 -1.86 -21.86 -10.83
N THR A 38 -1.49 -22.85 -11.65
CA THR A 38 -0.93 -24.15 -11.20
C THR A 38 0.41 -24.51 -11.82
N GLU A 39 0.93 -23.69 -12.73
CA GLU A 39 2.16 -23.95 -13.48
C GLU A 39 3.13 -22.77 -13.43
N GLY A 40 4.41 -23.03 -13.66
CA GLY A 40 5.43 -21.98 -13.69
C GLY A 40 6.10 -21.69 -12.36
N PHE A 41 5.98 -22.57 -11.36
CA PHE A 41 6.74 -22.49 -10.12
C PHE A 41 8.25 -22.45 -10.42
N PHE A 42 8.96 -21.58 -9.76
CA PHE A 42 10.41 -21.33 -9.95
C PHE A 42 10.77 -20.94 -11.41
N LEU A 43 9.83 -20.39 -12.18
CA LEU A 43 9.96 -20.11 -13.61
C LEU A 43 10.43 -21.34 -14.41
N ALA A 44 9.99 -22.53 -14.01
CA ALA A 44 10.37 -23.79 -14.64
C ALA A 44 9.32 -24.26 -15.65
N GLY A 45 9.69 -25.27 -16.45
CA GLY A 45 8.80 -25.85 -17.46
C GLY A 45 8.48 -24.87 -18.58
N GLY A 46 7.21 -24.71 -18.92
CA GLY A 46 6.75 -23.79 -19.95
C GLY A 46 6.98 -22.31 -19.65
N ALA A 47 7.23 -21.97 -18.38
CA ALA A 47 7.56 -20.60 -17.96
C ALA A 47 9.05 -20.24 -18.20
N TYR A 48 9.88 -21.16 -18.64
CA TYR A 48 11.27 -20.90 -18.96
C TYR A 48 11.41 -20.38 -20.40
N ASP A 49 10.87 -19.20 -20.63
CA ASP A 49 10.97 -18.48 -21.90
C ASP A 49 11.20 -16.97 -21.67
N VAL A 50 11.70 -16.27 -22.68
CA VAL A 50 12.09 -14.85 -22.57
C VAL A 50 10.90 -13.93 -22.28
N GLY A 51 9.75 -14.17 -22.88
CA GLY A 51 8.54 -13.38 -22.70
C GLY A 51 7.99 -13.51 -21.28
N THR A 52 7.94 -14.75 -20.78
CA THR A 52 7.51 -15.03 -19.40
C THR A 52 8.46 -14.44 -18.37
N MET A 53 9.78 -14.49 -18.60
CA MET A 53 10.75 -13.87 -17.69
C MET A 53 10.61 -12.35 -17.65
N LEU A 54 10.35 -11.70 -18.79
CA LEU A 54 10.05 -10.28 -18.81
C LEU A 54 8.76 -9.95 -18.07
N THR A 55 7.72 -10.72 -18.28
CA THR A 55 6.44 -10.59 -17.57
C THR A 55 6.61 -10.79 -16.07
N TRP A 56 7.38 -11.82 -15.66
CA TRP A 56 7.71 -12.03 -14.25
C TRP A 56 8.38 -10.82 -13.63
N PHE A 57 9.41 -10.27 -14.30
CA PHE A 57 10.14 -9.10 -13.79
C PHE A 57 9.24 -7.87 -13.68
N PHE A 58 8.38 -7.65 -14.67
CA PHE A 58 7.39 -6.57 -14.61
C PHE A 58 6.38 -6.78 -13.46
N MET A 59 5.81 -7.97 -13.32
CA MET A 59 4.82 -8.26 -12.27
C MET A 59 5.43 -8.29 -10.87
N LEU A 60 6.72 -8.57 -10.73
CA LEU A 60 7.43 -8.53 -9.45
C LEU A 60 7.36 -7.16 -8.78
N VAL A 61 7.54 -6.07 -9.53
CA VAL A 61 7.55 -4.72 -8.93
C VAL A 61 6.17 -4.33 -8.37
N PHE A 62 5.10 -4.84 -8.96
CA PHE A 62 3.73 -4.68 -8.45
C PHE A 62 3.51 -5.50 -7.18
N CYS A 63 3.99 -6.74 -7.16
CA CYS A 63 3.93 -7.63 -6.01
C CYS A 63 4.66 -7.04 -4.80
N ALA A 64 5.90 -6.60 -4.98
CA ALA A 64 6.68 -5.96 -3.93
C ALA A 64 6.02 -4.66 -3.44
N THR A 65 5.37 -3.91 -4.34
CA THR A 65 4.61 -2.72 -3.98
C THR A 65 3.45 -3.04 -3.04
N ALA A 66 2.68 -4.10 -3.28
CA ALA A 66 1.59 -4.50 -2.39
C ALA A 66 2.09 -4.83 -0.97
N ALA A 67 3.23 -5.50 -0.84
CA ALA A 67 3.84 -5.82 0.45
C ALA A 67 4.37 -4.58 1.18
N THR A 68 5.05 -3.66 0.46
CA THR A 68 5.65 -2.46 1.07
C THR A 68 4.61 -1.45 1.57
N ILE A 69 3.40 -1.42 1.01
CA ILE A 69 2.29 -0.58 1.49
C ILE A 69 2.00 -0.87 2.97
N VAL A 70 1.97 -2.14 3.35
CA VAL A 70 1.73 -2.58 4.74
C VAL A 70 2.80 -2.02 5.67
N SER A 71 4.05 -2.01 5.22
CA SER A 71 5.21 -1.49 5.95
C SER A 71 5.02 -0.04 6.44
N GLY A 72 4.44 0.81 5.59
CA GLY A 72 4.20 2.22 5.91
C GLY A 72 3.18 2.41 7.03
N ALA A 73 2.07 1.68 6.97
CA ALA A 73 0.99 1.80 7.96
C ALA A 73 1.40 1.36 9.37
N ILE A 74 2.11 0.24 9.46
CA ILE A 74 2.48 -0.38 10.75
C ILE A 74 3.89 0.01 11.23
N ALA A 75 4.52 1.01 10.65
CA ALA A 75 5.88 1.42 11.00
C ALA A 75 6.08 1.63 12.52
N GLU A 76 7.35 1.55 12.96
CA GLU A 76 7.85 1.86 14.30
C GLU A 76 7.51 0.89 15.44
N ARG A 77 6.68 -0.15 15.22
CA ARG A 77 6.26 -1.06 16.31
C ARG A 77 6.29 -2.57 16.02
N PRO A 78 6.28 -3.09 14.77
CA PRO A 78 6.35 -4.54 14.54
C PRO A 78 7.78 -5.08 14.69
N LYS A 79 7.95 -6.33 15.05
CA LYS A 79 9.24 -7.04 15.00
C LYS A 79 9.71 -7.17 13.54
N PHE A 80 11.02 -7.08 13.31
CA PHE A 80 11.58 -7.22 11.96
C PHE A 80 11.39 -8.63 11.39
N SER A 81 11.54 -9.67 12.23
CA SER A 81 11.27 -11.05 11.82
C SER A 81 9.83 -11.26 11.31
N THR A 82 8.85 -10.69 12.03
CA THR A 82 7.43 -10.71 11.59
C THR A 82 7.24 -10.00 10.26
N TYR A 83 7.96 -8.90 10.06
CA TYR A 83 7.96 -8.14 8.82
C TYR A 83 8.38 -9.01 7.62
N VAL A 84 9.51 -9.69 7.73
CA VAL A 84 10.05 -10.57 6.67
C VAL A 84 9.04 -11.67 6.31
N ILE A 85 8.41 -12.27 7.32
CA ILE A 85 7.44 -13.36 7.10
C ILE A 85 6.17 -12.85 6.42
N TYR A 86 5.57 -11.75 6.89
CA TYR A 86 4.35 -11.29 6.25
C TYR A 86 4.58 -10.81 4.82
N SER A 87 5.73 -10.18 4.54
CA SER A 87 6.11 -9.79 3.19
C SER A 87 6.21 -11.01 2.26
N ALA A 88 6.86 -12.08 2.71
CA ALA A 88 6.92 -13.33 1.96
C ALA A 88 5.51 -13.91 1.67
N VAL A 89 4.63 -13.95 2.68
CA VAL A 89 3.27 -14.51 2.52
C VAL A 89 2.40 -13.64 1.61
N ILE A 90 2.51 -12.32 1.71
CA ILE A 90 1.79 -11.42 0.79
C ILE A 90 2.23 -11.68 -0.64
N CYS A 91 3.55 -11.75 -0.89
CA CYS A 91 4.10 -11.93 -2.23
C CYS A 91 3.91 -13.36 -2.78
N ALA A 92 3.86 -14.38 -1.92
CA ALA A 92 3.65 -15.74 -2.35
C ALA A 92 2.18 -16.11 -2.57
N VAL A 93 1.24 -15.52 -1.79
CA VAL A 93 -0.14 -16.03 -1.72
C VAL A 93 -1.19 -14.93 -1.85
N ILE A 94 -1.18 -13.93 -0.94
CA ILE A 94 -2.31 -12.99 -0.80
C ILE A 94 -2.49 -12.15 -2.07
N TYR A 95 -1.42 -11.48 -2.50
CA TYR A 95 -1.40 -10.66 -3.71
C TYR A 95 -1.61 -11.51 -4.98
N PRO A 96 -0.87 -12.62 -5.18
CA PRO A 96 -0.98 -13.41 -6.42
C PRO A 96 -2.36 -13.98 -6.68
N ILE A 97 -3.07 -14.46 -5.67
CA ILE A 97 -4.39 -15.05 -5.85
C ILE A 97 -5.41 -14.01 -6.31
N TYR A 98 -5.44 -12.83 -5.68
CA TYR A 98 -6.31 -11.75 -6.15
C TYR A 98 -5.88 -11.25 -7.55
N GLY A 99 -4.57 -11.15 -7.78
CA GLY A 99 -4.01 -10.83 -9.10
C GLY A 99 -4.43 -11.83 -10.17
N HIS A 100 -4.48 -13.13 -9.85
CA HIS A 100 -4.98 -14.16 -10.76
C HIS A 100 -6.44 -13.92 -11.16
N TRP A 101 -7.29 -13.52 -10.20
CA TRP A 101 -8.72 -13.28 -10.47
C TRP A 101 -8.98 -12.17 -11.48
N LEU A 102 -8.07 -11.20 -11.60
CA LEU A 102 -8.19 -10.05 -12.52
C LEU A 102 -7.25 -10.13 -13.73
N TRP A 103 -6.02 -10.60 -13.56
CA TRP A 103 -4.99 -10.55 -14.61
C TRP A 103 -4.54 -11.92 -15.10
N GLY A 104 -4.77 -12.98 -14.33
CA GLY A 104 -4.37 -14.35 -14.65
C GLY A 104 -5.46 -15.20 -15.30
N GLY A 105 -6.52 -14.60 -15.84
CA GLY A 105 -7.65 -15.34 -16.42
C GLY A 105 -8.61 -15.94 -15.37
N GLY A 106 -8.65 -15.35 -14.17
CA GLY A 106 -9.51 -15.81 -13.09
C GLY A 106 -10.95 -15.30 -13.19
N TRP A 107 -11.77 -15.70 -12.24
CA TRP A 107 -13.23 -15.58 -12.30
C TRP A 107 -13.78 -14.15 -12.32
N LEU A 108 -13.10 -13.18 -11.71
CA LEU A 108 -13.56 -11.77 -11.70
C LEU A 108 -13.51 -11.14 -13.09
N SER A 109 -12.51 -11.48 -13.88
CA SER A 109 -12.34 -10.94 -15.23
C SER A 109 -12.98 -11.78 -16.31
N SER A 110 -13.03 -13.12 -16.17
CA SER A 110 -13.22 -14.04 -17.29
C SER A 110 -14.38 -15.01 -17.14
N ALA A 111 -15.02 -15.13 -15.96
CA ALA A 111 -16.15 -16.05 -15.80
C ALA A 111 -17.36 -15.60 -16.65
N ASP A 112 -18.06 -16.55 -17.24
CA ASP A 112 -19.19 -16.29 -18.14
C ASP A 112 -20.25 -15.37 -17.53
N PHE A 113 -20.58 -15.55 -16.25
CA PHE A 113 -21.57 -14.70 -15.58
C PHE A 113 -21.07 -13.25 -15.39
N MET A 114 -19.76 -13.05 -15.16
CA MET A 114 -19.16 -11.72 -15.04
C MET A 114 -19.11 -11.02 -16.39
N THR A 115 -18.67 -11.73 -17.43
CA THR A 115 -18.60 -11.17 -18.78
C THR A 115 -19.98 -10.90 -19.37
N ALA A 116 -20.95 -11.76 -19.11
CA ALA A 116 -22.35 -11.53 -19.49
C ALA A 116 -22.95 -10.32 -18.76
N LEU A 117 -22.69 -10.16 -17.46
CA LEU A 117 -23.12 -9.00 -16.67
C LEU A 117 -22.51 -7.70 -17.19
N GLY A 118 -21.22 -7.68 -17.48
CA GLY A 118 -20.48 -6.50 -17.89
C GLY A 118 -20.58 -6.13 -19.36
N GLY A 119 -21.37 -6.88 -20.15
CA GLY A 119 -21.56 -6.57 -21.57
C GLY A 119 -20.36 -6.98 -22.45
N GLY A 120 -19.73 -8.09 -22.14
CA GLY A 120 -18.55 -8.64 -22.82
C GLY A 120 -17.26 -8.62 -21.99
N TYR A 121 -17.28 -7.99 -20.82
CA TYR A 121 -16.14 -7.89 -19.89
C TYR A 121 -16.55 -8.20 -18.47
N GLY A 122 -15.70 -8.89 -17.73
CA GLY A 122 -15.77 -8.95 -16.28
C GLY A 122 -15.22 -7.66 -15.65
N ALA A 123 -14.79 -7.77 -14.41
CA ALA A 123 -14.10 -6.65 -13.73
C ALA A 123 -12.71 -6.43 -14.35
N LEU A 124 -12.30 -5.17 -14.42
CA LEU A 124 -11.02 -4.74 -14.98
C LEU A 124 -10.26 -3.86 -13.98
N ASP A 125 -8.94 -3.92 -14.09
CA ASP A 125 -8.00 -3.06 -13.38
C ASP A 125 -6.75 -2.91 -14.24
N PHE A 126 -6.53 -1.73 -14.84
CA PHE A 126 -5.48 -1.59 -15.86
C PHE A 126 -4.09 -1.85 -15.30
N ALA A 127 -3.76 -1.19 -14.21
CA ALA A 127 -2.42 -1.25 -13.63
C ALA A 127 -2.42 -1.52 -12.10
N GLY A 128 -3.56 -1.75 -11.44
CA GLY A 128 -3.58 -2.28 -10.08
C GLY A 128 -4.09 -1.35 -8.98
N SER A 129 -5.06 -0.45 -9.23
CA SER A 129 -5.74 0.23 -8.11
C SER A 129 -6.28 -0.77 -7.09
N GLY A 130 -6.89 -1.86 -7.57
CA GLY A 130 -7.38 -2.97 -6.75
C GLY A 130 -6.29 -3.98 -6.44
N VAL A 131 -5.67 -4.53 -7.49
CA VAL A 131 -4.73 -5.66 -7.38
C VAL A 131 -3.53 -5.35 -6.50
N VAL A 132 -2.98 -4.14 -6.61
CA VAL A 132 -1.80 -3.73 -5.85
C VAL A 132 -2.20 -2.92 -4.62
N HIS A 133 -2.87 -1.79 -4.87
CA HIS A 133 -3.03 -0.76 -3.85
C HIS A 133 -4.11 -1.11 -2.84
N ALA A 134 -5.31 -1.51 -3.27
CA ALA A 134 -6.36 -1.88 -2.31
C ALA A 134 -6.00 -3.16 -1.55
N VAL A 135 -5.38 -4.16 -2.20
CA VAL A 135 -4.86 -5.35 -1.51
C VAL A 135 -3.86 -4.93 -0.42
N GLY A 136 -2.82 -4.16 -0.75
CA GLY A 136 -1.84 -3.70 0.23
C GLY A 136 -2.47 -2.85 1.34
N GLY A 137 -3.39 -1.94 0.98
CA GLY A 137 -4.07 -1.04 1.92
C GLY A 137 -4.98 -1.76 2.92
N TYR A 138 -5.69 -2.80 2.51
CA TYR A 138 -6.55 -3.56 3.42
C TYR A 138 -5.80 -4.60 4.26
N VAL A 139 -4.73 -5.18 3.74
CA VAL A 139 -3.79 -5.96 4.58
C VAL A 139 -3.13 -5.04 5.62
N ALA A 140 -2.80 -3.79 5.25
CA ALA A 140 -2.28 -2.78 6.18
C ALA A 140 -3.29 -2.42 7.27
N LEU A 141 -4.58 -2.29 6.94
CA LEU A 141 -5.64 -2.08 7.92
C LEU A 141 -5.70 -3.23 8.94
N ALA A 142 -5.67 -4.47 8.46
CA ALA A 142 -5.62 -5.65 9.35
C ALA A 142 -4.39 -5.61 10.26
N GLY A 143 -3.22 -5.28 9.72
CA GLY A 143 -1.99 -5.12 10.49
C GLY A 143 -2.07 -4.05 11.56
N CYS A 144 -2.62 -2.86 11.24
CA CYS A 144 -2.82 -1.77 12.21
C CYS A 144 -3.75 -2.19 13.36
N LEU A 145 -4.86 -2.86 13.05
CA LEU A 145 -5.80 -3.32 14.07
C LEU A 145 -5.20 -4.38 15.00
N MET A 146 -4.39 -5.29 14.46
CA MET A 146 -3.77 -6.38 15.24
C MET A 146 -2.59 -5.92 16.11
N LEU A 147 -1.82 -4.93 15.64
CA LEU A 147 -0.68 -4.35 16.37
C LEU A 147 -1.10 -3.32 17.43
N GLY A 148 -2.20 -2.61 17.17
CA GLY A 148 -2.60 -1.46 17.96
C GLY A 148 -1.76 -0.19 17.66
N PRO A 149 -2.09 0.94 18.30
CA PRO A 149 -1.38 2.21 18.10
C PRO A 149 0.01 2.21 18.75
N ARG A 150 0.89 3.10 18.26
CA ARG A 150 2.19 3.38 18.88
C ARG A 150 2.01 3.95 20.29
N ILE A 151 3.00 3.75 21.13
CA ILE A 151 3.06 4.34 22.47
C ILE A 151 3.03 5.86 22.35
N GLY A 152 2.15 6.51 23.12
CA GLY A 152 1.99 7.98 23.10
C GLY A 152 1.17 8.54 21.93
N ARG A 153 0.66 7.70 21.03
CA ARG A 153 -0.14 8.16 19.89
C ARG A 153 -1.51 8.72 20.28
N TYR A 154 -2.07 8.23 21.36
CA TYR A 154 -3.35 8.70 21.90
C TYR A 154 -3.20 9.05 23.39
N ASN A 155 -3.90 10.11 23.82
CA ASN A 155 -3.97 10.45 25.24
C ASN A 155 -4.98 9.56 25.99
N SER A 156 -5.10 9.75 27.31
CA SER A 156 -6.03 8.99 28.16
C SER A 156 -7.52 9.16 27.79
N GLN A 157 -7.86 10.19 27.02
CA GLN A 157 -9.21 10.44 26.52
C GLN A 157 -9.43 9.88 25.10
N GLY A 158 -8.44 9.15 24.54
CA GLY A 158 -8.50 8.60 23.18
C GLY A 158 -8.31 9.64 22.06
N LYS A 159 -7.88 10.87 22.38
CA LYS A 159 -7.58 11.88 21.37
C LYS A 159 -6.19 11.64 20.77
N PRO A 160 -6.04 11.75 19.45
CA PRO A 160 -4.75 11.55 18.81
C PRO A 160 -3.76 12.66 19.18
N ILE A 161 -2.53 12.25 19.45
CA ILE A 161 -1.37 13.14 19.65
C ILE A 161 -0.48 13.01 18.41
N PRO A 162 -0.17 14.11 17.70
CA PRO A 162 0.70 14.04 16.55
C PRO A 162 2.11 13.55 16.92
N ILE A 163 2.59 12.55 16.17
CA ILE A 163 3.99 12.12 16.22
C ILE A 163 4.62 12.61 14.92
N PRO A 164 5.50 13.62 14.96
CA PRO A 164 6.07 14.21 13.75
C PRO A 164 6.95 13.21 13.00
N GLY A 165 6.91 13.28 11.66
CA GLY A 165 7.77 12.48 10.81
C GLY A 165 9.25 12.86 10.96
N HIS A 166 10.12 11.87 10.79
CA HIS A 166 11.56 12.01 10.92
C HIS A 166 12.19 13.04 9.96
N SER A 167 11.78 13.00 8.68
CA SER A 167 12.26 13.93 7.65
C SER A 167 11.21 14.15 6.56
N ILE A 168 10.59 15.32 6.62
CA ILE A 168 9.59 15.71 5.61
C ILE A 168 10.25 15.88 4.23
N SER A 169 11.49 16.38 4.17
CA SER A 169 12.22 16.56 2.91
C SER A 169 12.45 15.23 2.18
N LEU A 170 12.78 14.16 2.91
CA LEU A 170 12.92 12.82 2.32
C LEU A 170 11.56 12.25 1.88
N ALA A 171 10.47 12.56 2.57
CA ALA A 171 9.14 12.15 2.15
C ALA A 171 8.74 12.83 0.83
N VAL A 172 9.03 14.13 0.66
CA VAL A 172 8.79 14.86 -0.59
C VAL A 172 9.65 14.29 -1.73
N LEU A 173 10.94 14.04 -1.47
CA LEU A 173 11.83 13.41 -2.46
C LEU A 173 11.30 12.03 -2.87
N GLY A 174 10.85 11.22 -1.89
CA GLY A 174 10.22 9.93 -2.15
C GLY A 174 8.99 10.03 -3.04
N ALA A 175 8.15 11.06 -2.82
CA ALA A 175 6.99 11.31 -3.66
C ALA A 175 7.36 11.66 -5.11
N PHE A 176 8.40 12.45 -5.33
CA PHE A 176 8.90 12.72 -6.70
C PHE A 176 9.42 11.46 -7.38
N ILE A 177 10.16 10.61 -6.65
CA ILE A 177 10.65 9.33 -7.18
C ILE A 177 9.47 8.42 -7.54
N LEU A 178 8.44 8.34 -6.68
CA LEU A 178 7.24 7.56 -6.94
C LEU A 178 6.44 8.12 -8.11
N TRP A 179 6.28 9.45 -8.22
CA TRP A 179 5.58 10.06 -9.35
C TRP A 179 6.28 9.76 -10.68
N PHE A 180 7.60 9.90 -10.70
CA PHE A 180 8.41 9.51 -11.86
C PHE A 180 8.25 8.02 -12.19
N GLY A 181 8.37 7.15 -11.18
CA GLY A 181 8.19 5.70 -11.33
C GLY A 181 6.80 5.29 -11.83
N TRP A 182 5.77 6.12 -11.55
CA TRP A 182 4.40 5.84 -11.98
C TRP A 182 4.20 5.92 -13.49
N PHE A 183 5.07 6.62 -14.22
CA PHE A 183 5.08 6.54 -15.68
C PHE A 183 5.58 5.19 -16.21
N GLY A 184 6.40 4.48 -15.43
CA GLY A 184 6.67 3.05 -15.64
C GLY A 184 5.52 2.16 -15.18
N PHE A 185 4.83 2.56 -14.10
CA PHE A 185 3.72 1.80 -13.52
C PHE A 185 2.49 1.79 -14.46
N ASN A 186 1.90 2.93 -14.75
CA ASN A 186 0.68 3.05 -15.56
C ASN A 186 0.96 2.96 -17.06
N PRO A 187 1.72 3.84 -17.72
CA PRO A 187 2.04 3.70 -19.14
C PRO A 187 2.76 2.39 -19.48
N GLY A 188 3.65 1.92 -18.61
CA GLY A 188 4.36 0.65 -18.79
C GLY A 188 3.44 -0.58 -18.79
N SER A 189 2.25 -0.49 -18.16
CA SER A 189 1.25 -1.57 -18.14
C SER A 189 0.59 -1.85 -19.50
N THR A 190 0.85 -1.04 -20.52
CA THR A 190 0.54 -1.42 -21.91
C THR A 190 1.34 -2.62 -22.39
N LEU A 191 2.47 -2.93 -21.73
CA LEU A 191 3.45 -3.96 -22.13
C LEU A 191 3.94 -3.80 -23.57
N SER A 192 3.85 -2.61 -24.15
CA SER A 192 4.20 -2.28 -25.52
C SER A 192 4.77 -0.88 -25.61
N ALA A 193 5.91 -0.72 -26.28
CA ALA A 193 6.51 0.60 -26.56
C ALA A 193 5.89 1.32 -27.76
N HIS A 194 5.04 0.65 -28.52
CA HIS A 194 4.47 1.16 -29.77
C HIS A 194 2.99 1.53 -29.65
N GLU A 195 2.37 1.30 -28.50
CA GLU A 195 0.97 1.61 -28.31
C GLU A 195 0.76 3.10 -28.02
N LEU A 196 0.02 3.79 -28.91
CA LEU A 196 -0.24 5.23 -28.81
C LEU A 196 -1.00 5.61 -27.53
N ARG A 197 -1.76 4.68 -26.93
CA ARG A 197 -2.48 4.87 -25.68
C ARG A 197 -1.56 5.21 -24.49
N ILE A 198 -0.27 4.91 -24.58
CA ILE A 198 0.74 5.34 -23.61
C ILE A 198 0.65 6.84 -23.33
N SER A 199 0.42 7.67 -24.36
CA SER A 199 0.31 9.12 -24.20
C SER A 199 -0.91 9.54 -23.38
N VAL A 200 -2.07 8.93 -23.61
CA VAL A 200 -3.30 9.16 -22.84
C VAL A 200 -3.11 8.73 -21.38
N ILE A 201 -2.54 7.55 -21.16
CA ILE A 201 -2.27 7.01 -19.82
C ILE A 201 -1.33 7.94 -19.06
N ALA A 202 -0.27 8.43 -19.68
CA ALA A 202 0.67 9.36 -19.06
C ALA A 202 -0.01 10.69 -18.67
N VAL A 203 -0.81 11.26 -19.56
CA VAL A 203 -1.58 12.50 -19.30
C VAL A 203 -2.56 12.30 -18.15
N ASN A 204 -3.37 11.23 -18.17
CA ASN A 204 -4.35 10.93 -17.14
C ASN A 204 -3.67 10.70 -15.78
N THR A 205 -2.56 9.96 -15.76
CA THR A 205 -1.75 9.71 -14.56
C THR A 205 -1.28 11.02 -13.94
N ASN A 206 -0.70 11.90 -14.76
CA ASN A 206 -0.18 13.19 -14.29
C ASN A 206 -1.30 14.14 -13.80
N LEU A 207 -2.39 14.26 -14.54
CA LEU A 207 -3.50 15.18 -14.20
C LEU A 207 -4.20 14.76 -12.91
N CYS A 208 -4.42 13.46 -12.71
CA CYS A 208 -5.07 12.95 -11.50
C CYS A 208 -4.21 13.20 -10.25
N ALA A 209 -2.90 12.94 -10.34
CA ALA A 209 -1.96 13.20 -9.25
C ALA A 209 -1.93 14.69 -8.88
N ALA A 210 -1.82 15.57 -9.89
CA ALA A 210 -1.82 17.02 -9.69
C ALA A 210 -3.12 17.53 -9.07
N ALA A 211 -4.28 17.03 -9.52
CA ALA A 211 -5.58 17.39 -8.99
C ALA A 211 -5.76 16.95 -7.54
N ALA A 212 -5.35 15.72 -7.19
CA ALA A 212 -5.45 15.20 -5.83
C ALA A 212 -4.52 15.93 -4.86
N ALA A 213 -3.28 16.19 -5.27
CA ALA A 213 -2.31 16.97 -4.48
C ALA A 213 -2.84 18.37 -4.17
N THR A 214 -3.33 19.06 -5.22
CA THR A 214 -3.89 20.41 -5.09
C THR A 214 -5.10 20.42 -4.16
N THR A 215 -5.99 19.45 -4.29
CA THR A 215 -7.17 19.30 -3.44
C THR A 215 -6.78 19.06 -1.98
N ALA A 216 -5.85 18.15 -1.70
CA ALA A 216 -5.38 17.86 -0.35
C ALA A 216 -4.69 19.08 0.28
N MET A 217 -3.89 19.81 -0.50
CA MET A 217 -3.26 21.07 -0.09
C MET A 217 -4.32 22.11 0.31
N PHE A 218 -5.34 22.36 -0.53
CA PHE A 218 -6.38 23.35 -0.21
C PHE A 218 -7.24 22.95 0.98
N ILE A 219 -7.58 21.67 1.15
CA ILE A 219 -8.34 21.18 2.29
C ILE A 219 -7.57 21.46 3.59
N THR A 220 -6.27 21.13 3.62
CA THR A 220 -5.43 21.32 4.80
C THR A 220 -5.18 22.80 5.07
N TRP A 221 -4.92 23.59 4.03
CA TRP A 221 -4.73 25.04 4.14
C TRP A 221 -5.97 25.72 4.75
N ARG A 222 -7.15 25.40 4.24
CA ARG A 222 -8.40 25.96 4.77
C ARG A 222 -8.69 25.50 6.20
N LYS A 223 -8.35 24.26 6.54
CA LYS A 223 -8.64 23.68 7.85
C LYS A 223 -7.68 24.16 8.94
N PHE A 224 -6.39 24.28 8.62
CA PHE A 224 -5.33 24.56 9.59
C PHE A 224 -4.68 25.93 9.40
N GLY A 225 -5.10 26.73 8.44
CA GLY A 225 -4.51 28.03 8.10
C GLY A 225 -3.16 27.93 7.38
N LYS A 226 -2.63 26.73 7.19
CA LYS A 226 -1.37 26.43 6.48
C LYS A 226 -1.53 25.16 5.65
N ALA A 227 -0.88 25.12 4.48
CA ALA A 227 -0.81 23.92 3.67
C ALA A 227 0.06 22.86 4.38
N ASP A 228 -0.47 21.67 4.56
CA ASP A 228 0.26 20.54 5.14
C ASP A 228 1.05 19.81 4.06
N VAL A 229 2.38 19.77 4.20
CA VAL A 229 3.27 19.16 3.19
C VAL A 229 3.07 17.66 3.11
N VAL A 230 2.94 16.97 4.25
CA VAL A 230 2.80 15.50 4.28
C VAL A 230 1.46 15.09 3.69
N MET A 231 0.38 15.79 4.02
CA MET A 231 -0.94 15.49 3.45
C MET A 231 -0.99 15.83 1.95
N THR A 232 -0.26 16.86 1.50
CA THR A 232 -0.13 17.17 0.07
C THR A 232 0.61 16.05 -0.68
N VAL A 233 1.69 15.52 -0.10
CA VAL A 233 2.41 14.35 -0.60
C VAL A 233 1.49 13.12 -0.67
N ASN A 234 0.73 12.87 0.39
CA ASN A 234 -0.27 11.79 0.37
C ASN A 234 -1.35 12.03 -0.69
N GLY A 235 -1.70 13.28 -0.98
CA GLY A 235 -2.57 13.66 -2.09
C GLY A 235 -1.99 13.27 -3.45
N VAL A 236 -0.69 13.52 -3.70
CA VAL A 236 -0.02 13.06 -4.92
C VAL A 236 -0.20 11.56 -5.09
N ILE A 237 0.18 10.78 -4.07
CA ILE A 237 0.15 9.31 -4.16
C ILE A 237 -1.30 8.80 -4.27
N ALA A 238 -2.24 9.39 -3.55
CA ALA A 238 -3.67 9.04 -3.62
C ALA A 238 -4.25 9.23 -5.04
N GLY A 239 -3.88 10.33 -5.72
CA GLY A 239 -4.27 10.56 -7.12
C GLY A 239 -3.65 9.55 -8.07
N LEU A 240 -2.36 9.22 -7.88
CA LEU A 240 -1.68 8.19 -8.64
C LEU A 240 -2.36 6.82 -8.46
N VAL A 241 -2.71 6.44 -7.24
CA VAL A 241 -3.42 5.20 -6.91
C VAL A 241 -4.79 5.16 -7.54
N ALA A 242 -5.58 6.23 -7.40
CA ALA A 242 -6.94 6.29 -7.89
C ALA A 242 -7.03 6.16 -9.42
N ILE A 243 -6.07 6.71 -10.15
CA ILE A 243 -6.06 6.67 -11.61
C ILE A 243 -5.50 5.36 -12.17
N THR A 244 -4.84 4.54 -11.34
CA THR A 244 -4.12 3.35 -11.79
C THR A 244 -5.04 2.32 -12.47
N ALA A 245 -6.30 2.14 -12.03
CA ALA A 245 -7.25 1.27 -12.73
C ALA A 245 -7.85 1.94 -13.98
N PRO A 246 -8.34 3.21 -13.95
CA PRO A 246 -9.05 3.78 -15.09
C PRO A 246 -8.17 4.47 -16.13
N CYS A 247 -6.86 4.68 -15.89
CA CYS A 247 -6.00 5.56 -16.68
C CYS A 247 -6.06 5.31 -18.20
N ALA A 248 -6.34 4.08 -18.62
CA ALA A 248 -6.35 3.68 -20.04
C ALA A 248 -7.72 3.86 -20.74
N TRP A 249 -8.79 4.14 -19.97
CA TRP A 249 -10.18 4.09 -20.49
C TRP A 249 -11.02 5.32 -20.15
N VAL A 250 -10.41 6.36 -19.58
CA VAL A 250 -11.13 7.59 -19.21
C VAL A 250 -10.54 8.81 -19.91
N ALA A 251 -11.39 9.80 -20.18
CA ALA A 251 -10.97 11.08 -20.72
C ALA A 251 -10.16 11.90 -19.71
N PRO A 252 -9.29 12.84 -20.15
CA PRO A 252 -8.48 13.66 -19.24
C PRO A 252 -9.28 14.49 -18.22
N TRP A 253 -10.47 14.98 -18.59
CA TRP A 253 -11.33 15.69 -17.64
C TRP A 253 -11.80 14.77 -16.49
N ALA A 254 -12.10 13.50 -16.79
CA ALA A 254 -12.48 12.53 -15.79
C ALA A 254 -11.31 12.22 -14.86
N ALA A 255 -10.07 12.15 -15.38
CA ALA A 255 -8.88 12.00 -14.56
C ALA A 255 -8.74 13.13 -13.54
N VAL A 256 -9.04 14.38 -13.91
CA VAL A 256 -9.05 15.52 -12.96
C VAL A 256 -10.12 15.34 -11.90
N VAL A 257 -11.33 14.94 -12.27
CA VAL A 257 -12.43 14.69 -11.30
C VAL A 257 -12.08 13.56 -10.35
N ILE A 258 -11.54 12.46 -10.87
CA ILE A 258 -11.07 11.32 -10.08
C ILE A 258 -10.02 11.78 -9.06
N GLY A 259 -9.08 12.63 -9.47
CA GLY A 259 -8.05 13.19 -8.60
C GLY A 259 -8.62 14.11 -7.51
N ILE A 260 -9.57 14.98 -7.85
CA ILE A 260 -10.24 15.83 -6.86
C ILE A 260 -10.88 14.96 -5.76
N VAL A 261 -11.64 13.95 -6.14
CA VAL A 261 -12.27 13.01 -5.20
C VAL A 261 -11.22 12.27 -4.38
N ALA A 262 -10.12 11.83 -5.00
CA ALA A 262 -9.01 11.17 -4.29
C ALA A 262 -8.39 12.06 -3.21
N GLY A 263 -8.22 13.36 -3.48
CA GLY A 263 -7.76 14.33 -2.50
C GLY A 263 -8.69 14.48 -1.30
N PHE A 264 -10.03 14.43 -1.52
CA PHE A 264 -11.01 14.38 -0.42
C PHE A 264 -10.89 13.07 0.37
N ILE A 265 -10.85 11.93 -0.33
CA ILE A 265 -10.79 10.60 0.30
C ILE A 265 -9.55 10.48 1.20
N VAL A 266 -8.37 10.90 0.74
CA VAL A 266 -7.16 10.78 1.54
C VAL A 266 -7.21 11.64 2.80
N CYS A 267 -7.67 12.89 2.72
CA CYS A 267 -7.74 13.78 3.87
C CYS A 267 -8.76 13.30 4.91
N TYR A 268 -10.01 13.09 4.47
CA TYR A 268 -11.09 12.70 5.39
C TYR A 268 -10.98 11.26 5.84
N GLY A 269 -10.48 10.36 4.99
CA GLY A 269 -10.18 8.98 5.33
C GLY A 269 -9.11 8.87 6.41
N TYR A 270 -8.01 9.63 6.28
CA TYR A 270 -6.97 9.68 7.30
C TYR A 270 -7.54 10.14 8.65
N TRP A 271 -8.25 11.26 8.69
CA TRP A 271 -8.83 11.77 9.94
C TRP A 271 -9.95 10.90 10.51
N PHE A 272 -10.66 10.16 9.66
CA PHE A 272 -11.66 9.19 10.11
C PHE A 272 -11.00 8.01 10.82
N LEU A 273 -9.97 7.41 10.22
CA LEU A 273 -9.24 6.29 10.81
C LEU A 273 -8.53 6.69 12.10
N GLU A 274 -7.88 7.85 12.10
CA GLU A 274 -7.24 8.41 13.28
C GLU A 274 -8.21 8.57 14.46
N ARG A 275 -9.42 9.11 14.20
CA ARG A 275 -10.46 9.24 15.23
C ARG A 275 -11.03 7.92 15.70
N ARG A 276 -10.90 6.85 14.94
CA ARG A 276 -11.31 5.48 15.30
C ARG A 276 -10.20 4.69 16.00
N GLY A 277 -9.08 5.34 16.34
CA GLY A 277 -7.98 4.71 17.05
C GLY A 277 -7.05 3.88 16.16
N VAL A 278 -7.17 3.99 14.85
CA VAL A 278 -6.27 3.33 13.90
C VAL A 278 -5.05 4.21 13.68
N ASP A 279 -3.89 3.76 14.15
CA ASP A 279 -2.61 4.45 13.97
C ASP A 279 -1.95 3.98 12.68
N ASP A 280 -2.28 4.65 11.60
CA ASP A 280 -1.66 4.51 10.28
C ASP A 280 -0.55 5.56 10.12
N VAL A 281 0.70 5.13 10.26
CA VAL A 281 1.86 6.03 10.36
C VAL A 281 2.04 6.88 9.11
N ALA A 282 1.95 6.26 7.94
CA ALA A 282 2.18 6.92 6.65
C ALA A 282 0.89 7.40 5.96
N GLY A 283 -0.28 7.08 6.50
CA GLY A 283 -1.55 7.28 5.80
C GLY A 283 -1.76 6.28 4.65
N ALA A 284 -1.16 5.10 4.75
CA ALA A 284 -1.18 4.11 3.67
C ALA A 284 -2.58 3.53 3.42
N ILE A 285 -3.40 3.39 4.46
CA ILE A 285 -4.76 2.87 4.31
C ILE A 285 -5.64 3.81 3.47
N PRO A 286 -5.76 5.11 3.76
CA PRO A 286 -6.55 6.01 2.93
C PRO A 286 -5.92 6.25 1.55
N VAL A 287 -4.59 6.27 1.44
CA VAL A 287 -3.90 6.42 0.15
C VAL A 287 -4.12 5.21 -0.74
N HIS A 288 -3.91 4.00 -0.25
CA HIS A 288 -3.91 2.79 -1.07
C HIS A 288 -5.21 2.00 -0.97
N GLY A 289 -5.74 1.76 0.23
CA GLY A 289 -6.98 1.00 0.44
C GLY A 289 -8.21 1.74 -0.10
N LEU A 290 -8.47 2.94 0.43
CA LEU A 290 -9.66 3.70 0.06
C LEU A 290 -9.56 4.26 -1.36
N ASN A 291 -8.41 4.80 -1.77
CA ASN A 291 -8.25 5.33 -3.12
C ASN A 291 -8.04 4.24 -4.17
N GLY A 292 -7.53 3.06 -3.81
CA GLY A 292 -7.54 1.89 -4.70
C GLY A 292 -8.96 1.40 -4.99
N THR A 293 -9.81 1.35 -3.96
CA THR A 293 -11.26 1.10 -4.11
C THR A 293 -11.92 2.16 -4.98
N TRP A 294 -11.62 3.44 -4.73
CA TRP A 294 -12.13 4.53 -5.56
C TRP A 294 -11.71 4.38 -7.03
N GLY A 295 -10.46 3.97 -7.30
CA GLY A 295 -9.99 3.74 -8.67
C GLY A 295 -10.78 2.68 -9.43
N LEU A 296 -11.09 1.55 -8.77
CA LEU A 296 -11.95 0.51 -9.37
C LEU A 296 -13.37 1.03 -9.66
N LEU A 297 -13.97 1.74 -8.71
CA LEU A 297 -15.29 2.35 -8.90
C LEU A 297 -15.28 3.44 -9.97
N ALA A 298 -14.22 4.25 -10.00
CA ALA A 298 -14.05 5.32 -10.99
C ALA A 298 -13.95 4.75 -12.42
N LEU A 299 -13.27 3.63 -12.60
CA LEU A 299 -13.27 2.92 -13.88
C LEU A 299 -14.69 2.54 -14.31
N GLY A 300 -15.45 1.91 -13.40
CA GLY A 300 -16.83 1.54 -13.66
C GLY A 300 -17.79 2.71 -13.90
N LEU A 301 -17.43 3.92 -13.42
CA LEU A 301 -18.23 5.14 -13.64
C LEU A 301 -17.86 5.86 -14.95
N PHE A 302 -16.57 6.12 -15.17
CA PHE A 302 -16.06 7.10 -16.12
C PHE A 302 -15.48 6.52 -17.40
N ALA A 303 -15.37 5.20 -17.56
CA ALA A 303 -14.95 4.62 -18.84
C ALA A 303 -15.87 5.09 -19.97
N ASP A 304 -15.30 5.69 -21.02
CA ASP A 304 -16.08 6.47 -22.01
C ASP A 304 -16.14 5.83 -23.41
N GLY A 305 -15.47 4.68 -23.59
CA GLY A 305 -15.42 3.98 -24.86
C GLY A 305 -14.52 4.60 -25.92
N THR A 306 -13.84 5.72 -25.64
CA THR A 306 -13.04 6.46 -26.64
C THR A 306 -11.65 5.85 -26.79
N TYR A 307 -11.01 5.49 -25.69
CA TYR A 307 -9.63 5.01 -25.67
C TYR A 307 -9.56 3.49 -25.53
N GLY A 308 -10.29 2.79 -26.39
CA GLY A 308 -10.22 1.33 -26.49
C GLY A 308 -8.83 0.85 -26.86
N ASN A 309 -8.62 -0.45 -26.81
CA ASN A 309 -7.35 -1.05 -27.12
C ASN A 309 -7.06 -1.00 -28.63
N TYR A 310 -6.11 -0.18 -29.04
CA TYR A 310 -5.68 -0.10 -30.44
C TYR A 310 -4.88 -1.31 -30.92
N ALA A 311 -4.35 -2.10 -29.99
CA ALA A 311 -3.46 -3.22 -30.31
C ALA A 311 -4.19 -4.58 -30.27
N THR A 312 -5.30 -4.66 -29.59
CA THR A 312 -6.15 -5.86 -29.50
C THR A 312 -7.57 -5.50 -29.86
N GLU A 313 -8.28 -6.34 -30.57
CA GLU A 313 -9.68 -6.16 -30.96
C GLU A 313 -10.67 -6.15 -29.77
N THR A 314 -10.23 -5.72 -28.61
CA THR A 314 -11.08 -5.61 -27.43
C THR A 314 -12.07 -4.45 -27.62
N PRO A 315 -13.35 -4.69 -27.40
CA PRO A 315 -14.38 -3.66 -27.57
C PRO A 315 -14.16 -2.46 -26.65
N PHE A 316 -14.75 -1.33 -26.99
CA PHE A 316 -14.66 -0.10 -26.23
C PHE A 316 -15.43 -0.23 -24.91
N ILE A 317 -14.72 -0.07 -23.80
CA ILE A 317 -15.28 -0.21 -22.45
C ILE A 317 -16.00 1.06 -22.07
N THR A 318 -17.28 0.95 -21.71
CA THR A 318 -18.07 2.05 -21.19
C THR A 318 -18.51 1.81 -19.76
N GLY A 319 -18.58 2.87 -18.97
CA GLY A 319 -19.02 2.83 -17.57
C GLY A 319 -20.48 3.26 -17.40
N LEU A 320 -20.88 3.39 -16.14
CA LEU A 320 -22.24 3.77 -15.75
C LEU A 320 -22.70 5.09 -16.36
N LEU A 321 -21.84 6.10 -16.41
CA LEU A 321 -22.17 7.42 -16.99
C LEU A 321 -22.41 7.36 -18.50
N TYR A 322 -21.99 6.29 -19.15
CA TYR A 322 -22.17 6.02 -20.57
C TYR A 322 -23.12 4.84 -20.84
N GLY A 323 -23.95 4.51 -19.83
CA GLY A 323 -25.05 3.57 -19.96
C GLY A 323 -24.75 2.10 -19.65
N ASN A 324 -23.52 1.72 -19.28
CA ASN A 324 -23.18 0.34 -18.92
C ASN A 324 -23.26 0.12 -17.41
N THR A 325 -24.46 -0.17 -16.92
CA THR A 325 -24.71 -0.51 -15.52
C THR A 325 -24.09 -1.84 -15.11
N GLY A 326 -24.04 -2.79 -16.04
CA GLY A 326 -23.48 -4.12 -15.80
C GLY A 326 -21.99 -4.10 -15.54
N PHE A 327 -21.22 -3.33 -16.31
CA PHE A 327 -19.79 -3.16 -16.06
C PHE A 327 -19.52 -2.50 -14.70
N PHE A 328 -20.30 -1.49 -14.33
CA PHE A 328 -20.21 -0.90 -13.00
C PHE A 328 -20.48 -1.94 -11.89
N ALA A 329 -21.47 -2.82 -12.09
CA ALA A 329 -21.76 -3.91 -11.15
C ALA A 329 -20.57 -4.88 -11.04
N CYS A 330 -19.88 -5.22 -12.12
CA CYS A 330 -18.66 -6.02 -12.10
C CYS A 330 -17.56 -5.36 -11.26
N GLN A 331 -17.35 -4.06 -11.40
CA GLN A 331 -16.38 -3.32 -10.60
C GLN A 331 -16.77 -3.29 -9.11
N LEU A 332 -18.05 -3.14 -8.80
CA LEU A 332 -18.55 -3.19 -7.43
C LEU A 332 -18.33 -4.57 -6.78
N ILE A 333 -18.58 -5.65 -7.52
CA ILE A 333 -18.28 -7.03 -7.08
C ILE A 333 -16.78 -7.14 -6.79
N SER A 334 -15.93 -6.67 -7.69
CA SER A 334 -14.47 -6.69 -7.51
C SER A 334 -14.03 -5.95 -6.26
N VAL A 335 -14.62 -4.79 -5.96
CA VAL A 335 -14.33 -4.02 -4.73
C VAL A 335 -14.70 -4.81 -3.47
N VAL A 336 -15.89 -5.39 -3.42
CA VAL A 336 -16.34 -6.18 -2.26
C VAL A 336 -15.44 -7.39 -2.04
N VAL A 337 -15.12 -8.09 -3.13
CA VAL A 337 -14.23 -9.28 -3.10
C VAL A 337 -12.80 -8.88 -2.70
N ASN A 338 -12.28 -7.76 -3.21
CA ASN A 338 -10.97 -7.24 -2.83
C ASN A 338 -10.88 -7.01 -1.32
N PHE A 339 -11.85 -6.27 -0.77
CA PHE A 339 -11.88 -6.02 0.67
C PHE A 339 -11.98 -7.32 1.48
N ALA A 340 -12.90 -8.20 1.13
CA ALA A 340 -13.10 -9.47 1.84
C ALA A 340 -11.83 -10.34 1.81
N TRP A 341 -11.20 -10.46 0.64
CA TRP A 341 -9.98 -11.23 0.47
C TRP A 341 -8.80 -10.60 1.19
N ALA A 342 -8.46 -9.35 0.88
CA ALA A 342 -7.25 -8.71 1.40
C ALA A 342 -7.32 -8.48 2.91
N PHE A 343 -8.45 -7.97 3.41
CA PHE A 343 -8.63 -7.77 4.85
C PHE A 343 -8.73 -9.10 5.60
N GLY A 344 -9.51 -10.05 5.07
CA GLY A 344 -9.72 -11.36 5.72
C GLY A 344 -8.43 -12.17 5.82
N THR A 345 -7.70 -12.32 4.71
CA THR A 345 -6.41 -13.04 4.68
C THR A 345 -5.32 -12.31 5.45
N GLY A 346 -5.28 -10.97 5.35
CA GLY A 346 -4.38 -10.14 6.15
C GLY A 346 -4.65 -10.26 7.65
N PHE A 347 -5.92 -10.25 8.05
CA PHE A 347 -6.30 -10.44 9.45
C PHE A 347 -5.90 -11.82 9.96
N LEU A 348 -6.16 -12.87 9.19
CA LEU A 348 -5.73 -14.23 9.52
C LEU A 348 -4.20 -14.33 9.64
N LEU A 349 -3.47 -13.75 8.70
CA LEU A 349 -2.00 -13.73 8.72
C LEU A 349 -1.48 -13.09 10.00
N PHE A 350 -1.91 -11.86 10.30
CA PHE A 350 -1.46 -11.16 11.51
C PHE A 350 -1.97 -11.81 12.80
N TYR A 351 -3.14 -12.43 12.78
CA TYR A 351 -3.65 -13.22 13.91
C TYR A 351 -2.74 -14.41 14.21
N VAL A 352 -2.39 -15.20 13.20
CA VAL A 352 -1.47 -16.35 13.36
C VAL A 352 -0.11 -15.89 13.86
N LEU A 353 0.49 -14.86 13.23
CA LEU A 353 1.79 -14.34 13.64
C LEU A 353 1.78 -13.79 15.07
N LYS A 354 0.68 -13.15 15.48
CA LYS A 354 0.53 -12.63 16.85
C LYS A 354 0.57 -13.73 17.91
N HIS A 355 -0.08 -14.87 17.63
CA HIS A 355 -0.22 -15.97 18.60
C HIS A 355 0.93 -16.99 18.53
N THR A 356 1.78 -16.92 17.50
CA THR A 356 2.93 -17.82 17.35
C THR A 356 4.25 -17.13 17.70
N LEU A 357 4.59 -16.07 16.99
CA LEU A 357 5.89 -15.39 17.08
C LEU A 357 5.84 -14.08 17.89
N GLY A 358 4.65 -13.58 18.11
CA GLY A 358 4.44 -12.19 18.55
C GLY A 358 4.77 -11.21 17.44
N ILE A 359 3.92 -10.19 17.25
CA ILE A 359 4.06 -9.25 16.12
C ILE A 359 4.66 -7.90 16.50
N ARG A 360 4.69 -7.56 17.80
CA ARG A 360 5.12 -6.24 18.27
C ARG A 360 6.39 -6.40 19.14
N VAL A 361 7.25 -5.43 19.06
CA VAL A 361 8.43 -5.28 19.94
C VAL A 361 8.00 -4.94 21.37
N SER A 362 8.91 -5.04 22.34
CA SER A 362 8.60 -4.62 23.71
C SER A 362 8.40 -3.10 23.81
N PRO A 363 7.70 -2.62 24.84
CA PRO A 363 7.57 -1.18 25.06
C PRO A 363 8.91 -0.45 25.19
N GLU A 364 9.88 -1.06 25.81
CA GLU A 364 11.23 -0.54 26.01
C GLU A 364 11.95 -0.35 24.66
N GLU A 365 11.88 -1.36 23.79
CA GLU A 365 12.45 -1.31 22.44
C GLU A 365 11.75 -0.25 21.57
N GLU A 366 10.42 -0.15 21.66
CA GLU A 366 9.65 0.84 20.90
C GLU A 366 10.03 2.28 21.31
N LEU A 367 10.22 2.53 22.61
CA LEU A 367 10.64 3.83 23.13
C LEU A 367 12.12 4.15 22.86
N ALA A 368 13.01 3.15 22.91
CA ALA A 368 14.43 3.32 22.60
C ALA A 368 14.69 3.57 21.11
N GLY A 369 13.76 3.12 20.24
CA GLY A 369 13.88 3.25 18.80
C GLY A 369 14.51 2.03 18.13
N LEU A 370 13.86 1.56 17.08
CA LEU A 370 14.12 0.26 16.47
C LEU A 370 15.35 0.22 15.55
N ASP A 371 15.92 1.37 15.18
CA ASP A 371 17.18 1.42 14.44
C ASP A 371 18.33 0.82 15.26
N ILE A 372 18.37 1.10 16.56
CA ILE A 372 19.39 0.58 17.49
C ILE A 372 19.04 -0.84 17.92
N CYS A 373 17.81 -1.07 18.37
CA CYS A 373 17.41 -2.34 18.97
C CYS A 373 17.44 -3.52 17.98
N GLU A 374 17.05 -3.29 16.72
CA GLU A 374 16.97 -4.37 15.73
C GLU A 374 18.13 -4.42 14.74
N HIS A 375 18.81 -3.29 14.50
CA HIS A 375 19.88 -3.21 13.50
C HIS A 375 21.22 -2.73 14.05
N GLY A 376 21.29 -2.27 15.31
CA GLY A 376 22.52 -1.81 15.92
C GLY A 376 23.11 -0.54 15.28
N VAL A 377 22.28 0.25 14.58
CA VAL A 377 22.74 1.38 13.75
C VAL A 377 22.19 2.69 14.28
N VAL A 378 23.06 3.67 14.44
CA VAL A 378 22.67 5.07 14.72
C VAL A 378 22.40 5.77 13.40
N THR A 379 21.22 6.39 13.26
CA THR A 379 20.78 7.03 12.00
C THR A 379 21.63 8.24 11.63
N TYR A 380 22.06 9.02 12.62
CA TYR A 380 22.85 10.25 12.43
C TYR A 380 24.06 10.22 13.38
N PRO A 381 25.14 9.50 13.03
CA PRO A 381 26.32 9.42 13.89
C PRO A 381 26.98 10.79 14.13
N ASP A 382 26.87 11.74 13.21
CA ASP A 382 27.44 13.09 13.31
C ASP A 382 26.73 13.96 14.36
N PHE A 383 25.53 13.63 14.76
CA PHE A 383 24.78 14.31 15.83
C PHE A 383 24.92 13.63 17.20
N VAL A 384 25.61 12.51 17.28
CA VAL A 384 25.97 11.87 18.53
C VAL A 384 27.25 12.53 19.01
N TYR A 385 27.14 13.38 20.02
CA TYR A 385 28.34 13.93 20.68
C TYR A 385 29.25 12.78 21.07
N THR A 386 30.42 12.74 20.48
CA THR A 386 31.45 11.74 20.74
C THR A 386 32.23 12.04 22.04
N GLU A 387 31.55 11.99 23.17
CA GLU A 387 32.21 11.28 24.24
C GLU A 387 32.01 9.78 23.97
N PRO A 388 33.02 8.92 24.01
CA PRO A 388 32.81 7.49 23.83
C PRO A 388 31.85 7.02 24.93
N ALA A 389 30.55 7.02 24.63
CA ALA A 389 29.58 6.47 25.53
C ALA A 389 29.85 4.98 25.59
N ARG A 390 30.58 4.58 26.62
CA ARG A 390 30.70 3.16 27.00
C ARG A 390 29.25 2.66 27.10
N PRO A 391 28.87 1.55 26.45
CA PRO A 391 27.53 0.99 26.53
C PRO A 391 26.99 0.86 27.96
N THR A 392 27.90 0.70 28.92
CA THR A 392 27.66 0.67 30.36
C THR A 392 27.05 1.93 30.99
N ARG A 393 27.07 3.11 30.33
CA ARG A 393 26.55 4.34 30.93
C ARG A 393 25.06 4.55 30.68
N ILE A 394 24.55 4.07 29.56
CA ILE A 394 23.11 4.13 29.25
C ILE A 394 22.36 3.14 30.17
N ILE A 395 22.94 1.96 30.40
CA ILE A 395 22.36 0.94 31.29
C ILE A 395 22.37 1.46 32.75
N ARG A 396 23.45 2.14 33.19
CA ARG A 396 23.52 2.72 34.56
C ARG A 396 22.57 3.92 34.79
N LEU A 397 22.20 4.69 33.73
CA LEU A 397 21.22 5.75 33.91
C LEU A 397 19.82 5.17 34.06
N SER A 398 19.47 4.08 33.37
CA SER A 398 18.23 3.37 33.58
C SER A 398 18.13 2.68 34.94
N GLU A 399 19.21 2.06 35.39
CA GLU A 399 19.27 1.45 36.72
C GLU A 399 19.17 2.49 37.86
N SER A 400 19.82 3.65 37.72
CA SER A 400 19.76 4.71 38.72
C SER A 400 18.39 5.43 38.80
N VAL A 401 17.61 5.42 37.74
CA VAL A 401 16.22 5.92 37.73
C VAL A 401 15.30 4.90 38.40
N ILE A 402 15.50 3.61 38.15
CA ILE A 402 14.72 2.54 38.77
C ILE A 402 15.01 2.40 40.26
N GLU A 403 16.28 2.58 40.68
CA GLU A 403 16.64 2.58 42.09
C GLU A 403 16.04 3.75 42.89
N ARG A 404 15.91 4.95 42.30
CA ARG A 404 15.29 6.11 42.96
C ARG A 404 13.78 5.97 43.13
N GLU A 405 13.09 5.21 42.29
CA GLU A 405 11.65 4.95 42.44
C GLU A 405 11.35 3.88 43.50
N ASN A 406 12.35 3.06 43.86
CA ASN A 406 12.20 1.97 44.83
C ASN A 406 12.73 2.30 46.27
N GLU A 407 13.24 3.51 46.50
CA GLU A 407 13.60 3.90 47.87
C GLU A 407 12.32 4.17 48.71
N PRO A 408 12.14 3.50 49.85
CA PRO A 408 10.98 3.74 50.72
C PRO A 408 11.04 5.15 51.28
N LYS A 409 10.01 5.97 51.03
CA LYS A 409 9.86 7.27 51.63
C LYS A 409 9.81 7.13 53.17
N THR A 410 10.97 7.28 53.81
CA THR A 410 11.04 7.36 55.25
C THR A 410 10.38 8.65 55.73
N GLY A 411 9.24 8.47 56.39
CA GLY A 411 8.48 9.57 56.97
C GLY A 411 9.27 10.26 58.07
N GLY A 412 9.65 11.52 57.81
CA GLY A 412 10.16 12.40 58.83
C GLY A 412 9.02 12.82 59.78
N LYS A 413 8.94 12.23 60.96
CA LYS A 413 8.30 12.85 62.12
C LYS A 413 9.17 14.06 62.57
N ARG A 414 8.65 15.24 62.49
CA ARG A 414 9.15 16.39 63.29
C ARG A 414 8.24 16.51 64.49
N GLY A 415 8.85 16.46 65.67
CA GLY A 415 8.30 16.91 66.92
C GLY A 415 8.36 18.45 66.98
#